data_05d84e05dc77023d34e8c34bc98d3b3c
#
_entry.id   05d84e05dc77023d34e8c34bc98d3b3c
#
_cell.length_a   1.000
_cell.length_b   1.000
_cell.length_c   1.000
_cell.angle_alpha   90.00
_cell.angle_beta   90.00
_cell.angle_gamma   90.00
#
_symmetry.space_group_name_H-M   'P 1'
#
loop_
_entity.id
_entity.type
_entity.pdbx_description
1 polymer ?
#
loop_
_entity_poly.entity_id
_entity_poly.type
_entity_poly.pdbx_seq_one_letter_code
_entity_poly.pdbx_strand_id
1 'polypeptide(L)'
;MVNLEWYRTFKEIYENGTLTKASVALYASQPGVSVHLNALEAYVGKKLFERTSRKMIPTEEGKFLYEYIIDPINVLEIAEQHFKKTTQEKNPSLHIGMCSETFQMIIEPEVPKLEFDLVAKFGNHMDLIKDLNNGILDLVITPKKQTNKTTLVNYTPFSKESIVLVAGKRTDTFKIEDRLKKGDLQTLEQELLQHRWYSASNEMEHFRKFWYKNFNKRPTFKPNYILPSINSIIRCLSNENGLALVPDFLCKDAIASNEIKLVWTGTENTLYFASRTDLKYKKELAILQDIFISKMKPSH
;
A
#
# COMPACT_ATOMS: atom_id res chain seq x y z
N MET A 1 -29.86 12.20 7.16
CA MET A 1 -28.84 11.13 7.10
C MET A 1 -29.60 9.81 7.09
N VAL A 2 -29.28 8.89 6.17
CA VAL A 2 -29.95 7.60 6.10
C VAL A 2 -29.51 6.71 7.26
N ASN A 3 -30.41 5.93 7.81
CA ASN A 3 -30.10 4.96 8.86
C ASN A 3 -29.72 3.62 8.22
N LEU A 4 -28.60 3.03 8.60
CA LEU A 4 -28.14 1.71 8.10
C LEU A 4 -29.13 0.57 8.38
N GLU A 5 -29.90 0.67 9.46
CA GLU A 5 -30.95 -0.29 9.79
C GLU A 5 -32.05 -0.36 8.73
N TRP A 6 -32.31 0.72 7.99
CA TRP A 6 -33.28 0.69 6.90
C TRP A 6 -32.78 -0.17 5.74
N TYR A 7 -31.46 -0.14 5.44
CA TYR A 7 -30.89 -0.99 4.40
C TYR A 7 -30.83 -2.46 4.82
N ARG A 8 -30.49 -2.75 6.10
CA ARG A 8 -30.58 -4.13 6.63
C ARG A 8 -32.00 -4.64 6.55
N THR A 9 -32.98 -3.85 6.95
CA THR A 9 -34.39 -4.20 6.86
C THR A 9 -34.83 -4.47 5.42
N PHE A 10 -34.40 -3.65 4.48
CA PHE A 10 -34.68 -3.83 3.07
C PHE A 10 -34.07 -5.14 2.53
N LYS A 11 -32.79 -5.44 2.86
CA LYS A 11 -32.10 -6.69 2.53
C LYS A 11 -32.91 -7.89 3.01
N GLU A 12 -33.28 -7.90 4.27
CA GLU A 12 -34.03 -9.03 4.85
C GLU A 12 -35.43 -9.20 4.23
N ILE A 13 -36.12 -8.11 3.86
CA ILE A 13 -37.39 -8.21 3.13
C ILE A 13 -37.17 -8.80 1.75
N TYR A 14 -36.12 -8.39 1.05
CA TYR A 14 -35.77 -8.86 -0.29
C TYR A 14 -35.51 -10.38 -0.29
N GLU A 15 -34.67 -10.85 0.64
CA GLU A 15 -34.27 -12.25 0.75
C GLU A 15 -35.38 -13.16 1.26
N ASN A 16 -36.19 -12.68 2.20
CA ASN A 16 -37.27 -13.49 2.83
C ASN A 16 -38.63 -13.37 2.16
N GLY A 17 -38.81 -12.37 1.29
CA GLY A 17 -40.01 -12.19 0.47
C GLY A 17 -41.29 -11.77 1.23
N THR A 18 -41.25 -11.63 2.55
CA THR A 18 -42.39 -11.13 3.37
C THR A 18 -41.92 -10.32 4.58
N LEU A 19 -42.73 -9.34 5.02
CA LEU A 19 -42.46 -8.55 6.21
C LEU A 19 -42.39 -9.41 7.48
N THR A 20 -43.22 -10.43 7.57
CA THR A 20 -43.27 -11.33 8.74
C THR A 20 -41.99 -12.17 8.85
N LYS A 21 -41.50 -12.75 7.75
CA LYS A 21 -40.24 -13.51 7.79
C LYS A 21 -39.05 -12.62 8.05
N ALA A 22 -39.01 -11.44 7.43
CA ALA A 22 -37.96 -10.44 7.69
C ALA A 22 -37.95 -9.97 9.16
N SER A 23 -39.12 -9.80 9.78
CA SER A 23 -39.18 -9.41 11.20
C SER A 23 -38.64 -10.50 12.13
N VAL A 24 -38.86 -11.79 11.81
CA VAL A 24 -38.26 -12.89 12.56
C VAL A 24 -36.73 -12.90 12.39
N ALA A 25 -36.23 -12.76 11.17
CA ALA A 25 -34.79 -12.74 10.88
C ALA A 25 -34.06 -11.57 11.59
N LEU A 26 -34.73 -10.41 11.68
CA LEU A 26 -34.20 -9.20 12.35
C LEU A 26 -34.44 -9.16 13.86
N TYR A 27 -35.11 -10.14 14.44
CA TYR A 27 -35.58 -10.09 15.84
C TYR A 27 -36.35 -8.81 16.16
N ALA A 28 -37.15 -8.31 15.20
CA ALA A 28 -37.88 -7.05 15.28
C ALA A 28 -39.40 -7.27 15.14
N SER A 29 -40.20 -6.26 15.47
CA SER A 29 -41.62 -6.32 15.21
C SER A 29 -41.96 -6.06 13.73
N GLN A 30 -43.01 -6.74 13.19
CA GLN A 30 -43.43 -6.50 11.81
C GLN A 30 -43.81 -5.01 11.55
N PRO A 31 -44.51 -4.28 12.45
CA PRO A 31 -44.69 -2.83 12.28
C PRO A 31 -43.38 -2.05 12.15
N GLY A 32 -42.37 -2.40 12.95
CA GLY A 32 -41.04 -1.75 12.89
C GLY A 32 -40.37 -1.97 11.52
N VAL A 33 -40.41 -3.20 11.01
CA VAL A 33 -39.91 -3.53 9.67
C VAL A 33 -40.62 -2.72 8.58
N SER A 34 -41.95 -2.57 8.70
CA SER A 34 -42.73 -1.75 7.75
C SER A 34 -42.38 -0.25 7.84
N VAL A 35 -42.14 0.28 9.04
CA VAL A 35 -41.69 1.68 9.25
C VAL A 35 -40.33 1.91 8.61
N HIS A 36 -39.36 1.02 8.82
CA HIS A 36 -38.03 1.13 8.20
C HIS A 36 -38.11 1.12 6.68
N LEU A 37 -38.88 0.21 6.09
CA LEU A 37 -39.07 0.16 4.64
C LEU A 37 -39.68 1.45 4.11
N ASN A 38 -40.77 1.92 4.74
CA ASN A 38 -41.41 3.17 4.31
C ASN A 38 -40.47 4.37 4.42
N ALA A 39 -39.64 4.42 5.47
CA ALA A 39 -38.64 5.48 5.65
C ALA A 39 -37.55 5.43 4.56
N LEU A 40 -37.09 4.22 4.17
CA LEU A 40 -36.13 4.07 3.09
C LEU A 40 -36.74 4.47 1.74
N GLU A 41 -37.95 4.00 1.42
CA GLU A 41 -38.66 4.37 0.19
C GLU A 41 -38.90 5.88 0.09
N ALA A 42 -39.26 6.52 1.19
CA ALA A 42 -39.40 7.98 1.27
C ALA A 42 -38.06 8.70 1.05
N TYR A 43 -36.97 8.17 1.62
CA TYR A 43 -35.63 8.76 1.48
C TYR A 43 -35.10 8.66 0.05
N VAL A 44 -35.26 7.49 -0.60
CA VAL A 44 -34.81 7.29 -1.99
C VAL A 44 -35.79 7.82 -3.03
N GLY A 45 -37.01 8.19 -2.61
CA GLY A 45 -38.06 8.72 -3.48
C GLY A 45 -38.65 7.70 -4.47
N LYS A 46 -38.48 6.40 -4.19
CA LYS A 46 -38.89 5.31 -5.07
C LYS A 46 -39.57 4.20 -4.27
N LYS A 47 -40.56 3.50 -4.88
CA LYS A 47 -41.07 2.26 -4.34
C LYS A 47 -40.07 1.15 -4.65
N LEU A 48 -39.69 0.41 -3.60
CA LEU A 48 -38.73 -0.69 -3.70
C LEU A 48 -39.41 -2.06 -3.76
N PHE A 49 -40.67 -2.14 -3.28
CA PHE A 49 -41.49 -3.34 -3.36
C PHE A 49 -42.93 -3.05 -3.78
N GLU A 50 -43.49 -3.96 -4.53
CA GLU A 50 -44.93 -4.10 -4.73
C GLU A 50 -45.50 -5.05 -3.66
N ARG A 51 -46.52 -4.59 -2.94
CA ARG A 51 -47.18 -5.36 -1.89
C ARG A 51 -48.33 -6.19 -2.48
N THR A 52 -48.22 -7.49 -2.41
CA THR A 52 -49.35 -8.39 -2.68
C THR A 52 -49.91 -8.95 -1.38
N SER A 53 -51.06 -9.64 -1.44
CA SER A 53 -51.67 -10.27 -0.26
C SER A 53 -50.76 -11.32 0.42
N ARG A 54 -49.74 -11.83 -0.29
CA ARG A 54 -48.91 -12.96 0.18
C ARG A 54 -47.42 -12.68 0.16
N LYS A 55 -46.92 -11.68 -0.61
CA LYS A 55 -45.49 -11.43 -0.82
C LYS A 55 -45.18 -9.96 -1.03
N MET A 56 -43.94 -9.65 -0.72
CA MET A 56 -43.25 -8.42 -1.13
C MET A 56 -42.46 -8.73 -2.39
N ILE A 57 -42.84 -8.16 -3.54
CA ILE A 57 -42.17 -8.37 -4.84
C ILE A 57 -41.27 -7.16 -5.10
N PRO A 58 -39.94 -7.37 -5.27
CA PRO A 58 -39.05 -6.24 -5.57
C PRO A 58 -39.43 -5.59 -6.92
N THR A 59 -39.46 -4.25 -6.93
CA THR A 59 -39.50 -3.45 -8.16
C THR A 59 -38.16 -3.48 -8.89
N GLU A 60 -38.07 -2.95 -10.09
CA GLU A 60 -36.76 -2.81 -10.79
C GLU A 60 -35.79 -1.93 -9.97
N GLU A 61 -36.26 -0.84 -9.38
CA GLU A 61 -35.50 -0.02 -8.45
C GLU A 61 -35.06 -0.78 -7.19
N GLY A 62 -35.92 -1.65 -6.68
CA GLY A 62 -35.60 -2.53 -5.56
C GLY A 62 -34.50 -3.53 -5.90
N LYS A 63 -34.55 -4.17 -7.07
CA LYS A 63 -33.47 -5.06 -7.54
C LYS A 63 -32.16 -4.31 -7.71
N PHE A 64 -32.20 -3.16 -8.35
CA PHE A 64 -31.03 -2.31 -8.57
C PHE A 64 -30.39 -1.86 -7.24
N LEU A 65 -31.20 -1.39 -6.29
CA LEU A 65 -30.70 -1.01 -4.97
C LEU A 65 -30.06 -2.21 -4.24
N TYR A 66 -30.67 -3.39 -4.31
CA TYR A 66 -30.13 -4.59 -3.67
C TYR A 66 -28.74 -4.95 -4.17
N GLU A 67 -28.50 -4.92 -5.47
CA GLU A 67 -27.20 -5.20 -6.06
C GLU A 67 -26.11 -4.24 -5.57
N TYR A 68 -26.45 -2.96 -5.35
CA TYR A 68 -25.50 -1.98 -4.83
C TYR A 68 -25.16 -2.12 -3.35
N ILE A 69 -26.12 -2.59 -2.52
CA ILE A 69 -25.94 -2.55 -1.07
C ILE A 69 -25.56 -3.89 -0.46
N ILE A 70 -25.76 -5.00 -1.18
CA ILE A 70 -25.60 -6.35 -0.60
C ILE A 70 -24.18 -6.57 -0.09
N ASP A 71 -23.17 -6.29 -0.90
CA ASP A 71 -21.77 -6.48 -0.52
C ASP A 71 -21.32 -5.55 0.62
N PRO A 72 -21.57 -4.23 0.59
CA PRO A 72 -21.28 -3.35 1.73
C PRO A 72 -21.97 -3.79 3.04
N ILE A 73 -23.23 -4.20 2.99
CA ILE A 73 -23.95 -4.65 4.19
C ILE A 73 -23.36 -5.96 4.74
N ASN A 74 -23.07 -6.93 3.88
CA ASN A 74 -22.45 -8.19 4.29
C ASN A 74 -21.06 -7.96 4.94
N VAL A 75 -20.25 -7.05 4.41
CA VAL A 75 -18.95 -6.68 5.02
C VAL A 75 -19.15 -6.11 6.43
N LEU A 76 -20.13 -5.23 6.63
CA LEU A 76 -20.44 -4.68 7.95
C LEU A 76 -20.94 -5.75 8.92
N GLU A 77 -21.82 -6.65 8.49
CA GLU A 77 -22.35 -7.76 9.31
C GLU A 77 -21.23 -8.73 9.73
N ILE A 78 -20.33 -9.08 8.81
CA ILE A 78 -19.14 -9.89 9.11
C ILE A 78 -18.26 -9.19 10.15
N ALA A 79 -18.00 -7.89 9.99
CA ALA A 79 -17.20 -7.11 10.95
C ALA A 79 -17.84 -7.14 12.34
N GLU A 80 -19.16 -6.90 12.45
CA GLU A 80 -19.90 -6.96 13.72
C GLU A 80 -19.84 -8.35 14.38
N GLN A 81 -19.98 -9.42 13.59
CA GLN A 81 -19.86 -10.78 14.10
C GLN A 81 -18.45 -11.09 14.63
N HIS A 82 -17.42 -10.63 13.92
CA HIS A 82 -16.05 -10.76 14.35
C HIS A 82 -15.80 -10.03 15.68
N PHE A 83 -16.28 -8.81 15.83
CA PHE A 83 -16.13 -8.05 17.07
C PHE A 83 -16.95 -8.62 18.23
N LYS A 84 -18.13 -9.19 17.97
CA LYS A 84 -18.95 -9.84 19.01
C LYS A 84 -18.39 -11.18 19.49
N LYS A 85 -17.72 -11.94 18.63
CA LYS A 85 -17.17 -13.26 18.96
C LYS A 85 -15.82 -13.24 19.66
N THR A 86 -15.13 -12.09 19.70
CA THR A 86 -13.75 -12.01 20.16
C THR A 86 -13.66 -11.69 21.66
N THR A 87 -13.95 -12.67 22.49
CA THR A 87 -13.54 -12.73 23.93
C THR A 87 -12.34 -13.64 24.15
N GLN A 88 -11.79 -14.30 23.10
CA GLN A 88 -10.54 -15.06 23.23
C GLN A 88 -9.35 -14.09 23.03
N GLU A 89 -8.28 -14.31 23.80
CA GLU A 89 -7.00 -13.63 23.64
C GLU A 89 -6.54 -13.76 22.18
N LYS A 90 -6.68 -12.67 21.44
CA LYS A 90 -6.13 -12.62 20.08
C LYS A 90 -4.63 -12.54 20.18
N ASN A 91 -3.92 -13.29 19.34
CA ASN A 91 -2.52 -13.01 19.10
C ASN A 91 -2.33 -11.52 18.82
N PRO A 92 -1.24 -10.92 19.34
CA PRO A 92 -0.90 -9.55 18.97
C PRO A 92 -0.90 -9.41 17.44
N SER A 93 -1.53 -8.37 16.94
CA SER A 93 -1.58 -8.10 15.49
C SER A 93 -0.90 -6.76 15.22
N LEU A 94 0.19 -6.78 14.46
CA LEU A 94 0.91 -5.59 14.04
C LEU A 94 0.55 -5.21 12.61
N HIS A 95 0.19 -3.95 12.44
CA HIS A 95 -0.12 -3.34 11.14
C HIS A 95 1.07 -2.48 10.69
N ILE A 96 1.75 -2.89 9.63
CA ILE A 96 2.97 -2.23 9.15
C ILE A 96 2.81 -1.67 7.74
N GLY A 97 3.47 -0.54 7.47
CA GLY A 97 3.47 0.12 6.16
C GLY A 97 4.86 0.24 5.56
N MET A 98 5.02 -0.13 4.29
CA MET A 98 6.27 0.02 3.54
C MET A 98 6.06 -0.15 2.05
N CYS A 99 7.12 -0.05 1.24
CA CYS A 99 7.05 -0.48 -0.16
C CYS A 99 7.08 -2.02 -0.25
N SER A 100 6.46 -2.56 -1.29
CA SER A 100 6.31 -4.01 -1.50
C SER A 100 7.64 -4.73 -1.61
N GLU A 101 8.61 -4.11 -2.24
CA GLU A 101 9.94 -4.68 -2.47
C GLU A 101 10.73 -4.84 -1.17
N THR A 102 10.63 -3.85 -0.27
CA THR A 102 11.25 -3.95 1.07
C THR A 102 10.63 -5.09 1.88
N PHE A 103 9.31 -5.26 1.79
CA PHE A 103 8.64 -6.39 2.43
C PHE A 103 9.15 -7.73 1.87
N GLN A 104 9.12 -7.89 0.55
CA GLN A 104 9.53 -9.14 -0.12
C GLN A 104 10.96 -9.53 0.23
N MET A 105 11.86 -8.58 0.29
CA MET A 105 13.27 -8.87 0.54
C MET A 105 13.57 -9.14 2.02
N ILE A 106 12.92 -8.43 2.93
CA ILE A 106 13.31 -8.42 4.35
C ILE A 106 12.36 -9.21 5.22
N ILE A 107 11.06 -9.01 5.08
CA ILE A 107 10.05 -9.58 5.99
C ILE A 107 9.50 -10.90 5.49
N GLU A 108 9.22 -11.03 4.20
CA GLU A 108 8.59 -12.22 3.62
C GLU A 108 9.32 -13.53 3.99
N PRO A 109 10.67 -13.62 3.96
CA PRO A 109 11.39 -14.84 4.38
C PRO A 109 11.26 -15.16 5.89
N GLU A 110 10.90 -14.18 6.71
CA GLU A 110 10.80 -14.32 8.16
C GLU A 110 9.35 -14.52 8.64
N VAL A 111 8.35 -14.26 7.77
CA VAL A 111 6.92 -14.40 8.13
C VAL A 111 6.58 -15.76 8.78
N PRO A 112 7.09 -16.91 8.27
CA PRO A 112 6.77 -18.21 8.88
C PRO A 112 7.31 -18.40 10.32
N LYS A 113 8.18 -17.52 10.80
CA LYS A 113 8.80 -17.57 12.12
C LYS A 113 8.17 -16.59 13.12
N LEU A 114 7.23 -15.76 12.67
CA LEU A 114 6.57 -14.78 13.53
C LEU A 114 5.53 -15.48 14.41
N GLU A 115 5.55 -15.17 15.70
CA GLU A 115 4.60 -15.69 16.69
C GLU A 115 3.43 -14.71 16.94
N PHE A 116 3.18 -13.80 16.02
CA PHE A 116 2.11 -12.81 16.06
C PHE A 116 1.54 -12.58 14.67
N ASP A 117 0.33 -12.03 14.61
CA ASP A 117 -0.32 -11.71 13.33
C ASP A 117 0.31 -10.46 12.72
N LEU A 118 0.57 -10.49 11.42
CA LEU A 118 1.16 -9.39 10.66
C LEU A 118 0.25 -8.97 9.52
N VAL A 119 -0.10 -7.69 9.49
CA VAL A 119 -0.85 -7.07 8.38
C VAL A 119 0.06 -6.04 7.70
N ALA A 120 0.46 -6.32 6.46
CA ALA A 120 1.31 -5.41 5.69
C ALA A 120 0.46 -4.57 4.71
N LYS A 121 0.60 -3.25 4.78
CA LYS A 121 0.03 -2.30 3.83
C LYS A 121 1.13 -1.71 2.95
N PHE A 122 0.92 -1.75 1.65
CA PHE A 122 1.83 -1.19 0.67
C PHE A 122 1.27 0.13 0.12
N GLY A 123 2.15 1.09 -0.13
CA GLY A 123 1.72 2.37 -0.66
C GLY A 123 2.82 3.43 -0.69
N ASN A 124 2.45 4.63 -1.11
CA ASN A 124 3.37 5.75 -1.07
C ASN A 124 3.57 6.26 0.37
N HIS A 125 4.70 6.89 0.60
CA HIS A 125 5.10 7.43 1.90
C HIS A 125 4.05 8.32 2.57
N MET A 126 3.39 9.20 1.82
CA MET A 126 2.44 10.18 2.39
C MET A 126 1.20 9.49 2.95
N ASP A 127 0.65 8.53 2.21
CA ASP A 127 -0.54 7.77 2.63
C ASP A 127 -0.23 6.87 3.83
N LEU A 128 0.92 6.19 3.81
CA LEU A 128 1.33 5.34 4.93
C LEU A 128 1.54 6.14 6.22
N ILE A 129 2.16 7.32 6.15
CA ILE A 129 2.33 8.19 7.33
C ILE A 129 0.99 8.77 7.80
N LYS A 130 0.06 9.07 6.89
CA LYS A 130 -1.30 9.46 7.25
C LYS A 130 -2.00 8.34 8.03
N ASP A 131 -1.90 7.09 7.57
CA ASP A 131 -2.49 5.94 8.24
C ASP A 131 -1.85 5.67 9.60
N LEU A 132 -0.54 5.87 9.73
CA LEU A 132 0.17 5.79 11.00
C LEU A 132 -0.34 6.85 11.99
N ASN A 133 -0.51 8.11 11.55
CA ASN A 133 -1.07 9.18 12.38
C ASN A 133 -2.51 8.89 12.82
N ASN A 134 -3.29 8.23 11.97
CA ASN A 134 -4.67 7.83 12.27
C ASN A 134 -4.78 6.55 13.12
N GLY A 135 -3.66 5.91 13.47
CA GLY A 135 -3.65 4.66 14.23
C GLY A 135 -4.10 3.43 13.47
N ILE A 136 -4.13 3.50 12.13
CA ILE A 136 -4.41 2.36 11.24
C ILE A 136 -3.16 1.47 11.11
N LEU A 137 -1.96 2.10 11.15
CA LEU A 137 -0.67 1.41 11.16
C LEU A 137 0.05 1.64 12.49
N ASP A 138 0.86 0.68 12.88
CA ASP A 138 1.70 0.72 14.08
C ASP A 138 3.14 1.13 13.76
N LEU A 139 3.64 0.74 12.59
CA LEU A 139 4.99 0.98 12.11
C LEU A 139 4.98 1.32 10.63
N VAL A 140 5.78 2.31 10.22
CA VAL A 140 6.07 2.59 8.80
C VAL A 140 7.58 2.62 8.58
N ILE A 141 8.03 1.93 7.54
CA ILE A 141 9.42 2.01 7.06
C ILE A 141 9.49 3.09 5.98
N THR A 142 10.35 4.10 6.17
CA THR A 142 10.36 5.28 5.31
C THR A 142 11.74 5.92 5.17
N PRO A 143 12.09 6.42 3.95
CA PRO A 143 13.31 7.21 3.75
C PRO A 143 13.13 8.71 4.10
N LYS A 144 11.96 9.10 4.63
CA LYS A 144 11.65 10.50 4.91
C LYS A 144 11.16 10.68 6.34
N LYS A 145 11.74 11.65 7.02
CA LYS A 145 11.25 12.14 8.30
C LYS A 145 10.36 13.36 8.06
N GLN A 146 9.14 13.34 8.60
CA GLN A 146 8.30 14.55 8.64
C GLN A 146 8.72 15.44 9.82
N THR A 147 8.84 16.73 9.55
CA THR A 147 9.28 17.74 10.53
C THR A 147 8.14 18.42 11.31
N ASN A 148 6.88 18.02 11.06
CA ASN A 148 5.74 18.63 11.74
C ASN A 148 5.73 18.28 13.23
N LYS A 149 5.84 19.29 14.09
CA LYS A 149 5.94 19.18 15.57
C LYS A 149 4.71 18.64 16.30
N THR A 150 3.63 18.35 15.60
CA THR A 150 2.32 17.99 16.19
C THR A 150 1.97 16.50 16.11
N THR A 151 2.90 15.64 15.72
CA THR A 151 2.58 14.23 15.51
C THR A 151 3.04 13.36 16.70
N LEU A 152 2.18 12.41 17.08
CA LEU A 152 2.46 11.33 18.05
C LEU A 152 3.42 10.27 17.43
N VAL A 153 4.15 10.62 16.39
CA VAL A 153 5.01 9.70 15.64
C VAL A 153 6.47 9.99 15.93
N ASN A 154 7.17 8.98 16.41
CA ASN A 154 8.61 8.98 16.56
C ASN A 154 9.31 8.40 15.32
N TYR A 155 10.42 9.04 14.93
CA TYR A 155 11.27 8.57 13.83
C TYR A 155 12.63 8.15 14.37
N THR A 156 12.91 6.84 14.31
CA THR A 156 14.19 6.27 14.74
C THR A 156 14.98 5.85 13.49
N PRO A 157 16.16 6.44 13.23
CA PRO A 157 17.01 6.02 12.12
C PRO A 157 17.56 4.63 12.40
N PHE A 158 17.59 3.72 11.39
CA PHE A 158 18.10 2.37 11.60
C PHE A 158 19.05 1.88 10.50
N SER A 159 18.97 2.43 9.30
CA SER A 159 19.85 2.05 8.18
C SER A 159 19.99 3.18 7.18
N LYS A 160 20.80 2.94 6.16
CA LYS A 160 20.97 3.80 5.00
C LYS A 160 20.73 3.01 3.74
N GLU A 161 20.21 3.66 2.70
CA GLU A 161 20.11 3.14 1.35
C GLU A 161 20.78 4.08 0.38
N SER A 162 21.38 3.57 -0.66
CA SER A 162 21.90 4.36 -1.76
C SER A 162 21.04 4.19 -2.99
N ILE A 163 20.59 5.29 -3.59
CA ILE A 163 19.95 5.22 -4.91
C ILE A 163 21.07 5.14 -5.95
N VAL A 164 21.16 4.01 -6.63
CA VAL A 164 22.21 3.71 -7.60
C VAL A 164 21.68 3.75 -9.03
N LEU A 165 22.57 4.14 -9.95
CA LEU A 165 22.33 4.00 -11.37
C LEU A 165 22.73 2.60 -11.80
N VAL A 166 21.79 1.86 -12.30
CA VAL A 166 22.02 0.53 -12.89
C VAL A 166 21.71 0.52 -14.38
N ALA A 167 22.42 -0.33 -15.09
CA ALA A 167 22.27 -0.51 -16.52
C ALA A 167 21.92 -1.96 -16.86
N GLY A 168 21.15 -2.14 -17.90
CA GLY A 168 20.84 -3.46 -18.44
C GLY A 168 22.09 -4.19 -18.93
N LYS A 169 22.06 -5.52 -18.90
CA LYS A 169 23.21 -6.38 -19.28
C LYS A 169 23.77 -6.04 -20.67
N ARG A 170 22.89 -5.69 -21.61
CA ARG A 170 23.25 -5.36 -23.01
C ARG A 170 23.54 -3.87 -23.24
N THR A 171 23.43 -3.04 -22.20
CA THR A 171 23.70 -1.60 -22.34
C THR A 171 25.19 -1.35 -22.45
N ASP A 172 25.61 -0.60 -23.46
CA ASP A 172 26.97 -0.07 -23.54
C ASP A 172 27.10 1.11 -22.55
N THR A 173 27.91 0.91 -21.52
CA THR A 173 28.13 1.89 -20.44
C THR A 173 29.48 2.62 -20.56
N PHE A 174 30.28 2.28 -21.60
CA PHE A 174 31.66 2.79 -21.75
C PHE A 174 31.74 4.32 -21.70
N LYS A 175 30.89 5.00 -22.45
CA LYS A 175 30.91 6.47 -22.47
C LYS A 175 30.47 7.07 -21.13
N ILE A 176 29.47 6.47 -20.48
CA ILE A 176 29.00 6.91 -19.16
C ILE A 176 30.14 6.80 -18.13
N GLU A 177 30.79 5.64 -18.09
CA GLU A 177 31.90 5.37 -17.17
C GLU A 177 33.14 6.27 -17.44
N ASP A 178 33.46 6.51 -18.69
CA ASP A 178 34.54 7.44 -19.09
C ASP A 178 34.25 8.87 -18.63
N ARG A 179 33.01 9.36 -18.81
CA ARG A 179 32.61 10.69 -18.35
C ARG A 179 32.59 10.81 -16.81
N LEU A 180 32.15 9.76 -16.13
CA LEU A 180 32.21 9.68 -14.66
C LEU A 180 33.66 9.78 -14.17
N LYS A 181 34.59 9.02 -14.76
CA LYS A 181 36.02 9.05 -14.41
C LYS A 181 36.66 10.42 -14.66
N LYS A 182 36.22 11.13 -15.68
CA LYS A 182 36.70 12.48 -16.02
C LYS A 182 36.04 13.61 -15.23
N GLY A 183 34.96 13.32 -14.51
CA GLY A 183 34.16 14.34 -13.80
C GLY A 183 33.39 15.30 -14.73
N ASP A 184 33.19 14.89 -16.00
CA ASP A 184 32.52 15.71 -17.03
C ASP A 184 31.00 15.52 -16.92
N LEU A 185 30.40 16.17 -15.91
CA LEU A 185 28.98 16.03 -15.60
C LEU A 185 28.05 16.58 -16.69
N GLN A 186 28.50 17.60 -17.45
CA GLN A 186 27.66 18.20 -18.50
C GLN A 186 27.50 17.23 -19.68
N THR A 187 28.58 16.65 -20.18
CA THR A 187 28.54 15.67 -21.26
C THR A 187 27.94 14.35 -20.77
N LEU A 188 28.19 13.97 -19.51
CA LEU A 188 27.55 12.80 -18.88
C LEU A 188 26.03 12.89 -18.92
N GLU A 189 25.45 14.04 -18.54
CA GLU A 189 23.99 14.19 -18.58
C GLU A 189 23.45 14.01 -20.00
N GLN A 190 24.12 14.60 -21.00
CA GLN A 190 23.74 14.44 -22.42
C GLN A 190 23.76 12.97 -22.84
N GLU A 191 24.79 12.23 -22.41
CA GLU A 191 24.88 10.78 -22.68
C GLU A 191 23.76 10.00 -22.02
N LEU A 192 23.46 10.28 -20.75
CA LEU A 192 22.36 9.64 -20.01
C LEU A 192 21.00 9.84 -20.69
N LEU A 193 20.77 11.00 -21.32
CA LEU A 193 19.52 11.31 -22.04
C LEU A 193 19.35 10.50 -23.32
N GLN A 194 20.40 9.87 -23.86
CA GLN A 194 20.31 9.02 -25.07
C GLN A 194 19.78 7.61 -24.77
N HIS A 195 19.76 7.22 -23.51
CA HIS A 195 19.36 5.87 -23.10
C HIS A 195 17.87 5.77 -22.83
N ARG A 196 17.34 4.53 -22.88
CA ARG A 196 15.99 4.21 -22.40
C ARG A 196 15.98 4.12 -20.89
N TRP A 197 14.96 4.69 -20.29
CA TRP A 197 14.82 4.75 -18.84
C TRP A 197 13.62 3.96 -18.34
N TYR A 198 13.84 3.21 -17.26
CA TYR A 198 12.83 2.47 -16.54
C TYR A 198 12.57 3.13 -15.18
N SER A 199 11.31 3.19 -14.77
CA SER A 199 10.88 3.72 -13.47
C SER A 199 9.79 2.84 -12.86
N ALA A 200 9.70 2.80 -11.52
CA ALA A 200 8.61 2.15 -10.81
C ALA A 200 7.42 3.10 -10.57
N SER A 201 7.55 4.38 -10.84
CA SER A 201 6.46 5.35 -10.66
C SER A 201 6.52 6.52 -11.62
N ASN A 202 5.37 7.14 -11.87
CA ASN A 202 5.25 8.41 -12.61
C ASN A 202 5.82 9.60 -11.85
N GLU A 203 5.96 9.49 -10.53
CA GLU A 203 6.41 10.58 -9.67
C GLU A 203 7.89 10.89 -9.83
N MET A 204 8.65 9.97 -10.40
CA MET A 204 10.10 10.13 -10.68
C MET A 204 10.91 10.62 -9.47
N GLU A 205 10.58 10.17 -8.26
CA GLU A 205 11.22 10.70 -7.04
C GLU A 205 12.74 10.46 -7.02
N HIS A 206 13.18 9.24 -7.35
CA HIS A 206 14.60 8.90 -7.43
C HIS A 206 15.31 9.72 -8.49
N PHE A 207 14.68 9.94 -9.65
CA PHE A 207 15.23 10.78 -10.72
C PHE A 207 15.39 12.22 -10.28
N ARG A 208 14.37 12.82 -9.64
CA ARG A 208 14.47 14.21 -9.16
C ARG A 208 15.61 14.40 -8.15
N LYS A 209 15.73 13.47 -7.19
CA LYS A 209 16.79 13.52 -6.19
C LYS A 209 18.18 13.35 -6.84
N PHE A 210 18.30 12.35 -7.72
CA PHE A 210 19.56 12.06 -8.41
C PHE A 210 20.01 13.22 -9.31
N TRP A 211 19.11 13.77 -10.14
CA TRP A 211 19.41 14.92 -11.00
C TRP A 211 19.76 16.17 -10.20
N TYR A 212 18.98 16.46 -9.17
CA TYR A 212 19.26 17.62 -8.32
C TYR A 212 20.63 17.54 -7.65
N LYS A 213 20.97 16.39 -7.07
CA LYS A 213 22.25 16.21 -6.40
C LYS A 213 23.45 16.29 -7.35
N ASN A 214 23.35 15.68 -8.53
CA ASN A 214 24.49 15.51 -9.40
C ASN A 214 24.60 16.59 -10.49
N PHE A 215 23.48 17.17 -10.92
CA PHE A 215 23.45 18.17 -11.99
C PHE A 215 22.85 19.50 -11.55
N ASN A 216 22.42 19.65 -10.30
CA ASN A 216 21.77 20.84 -9.71
C ASN A 216 20.54 21.33 -10.51
N LYS A 217 19.78 20.43 -11.12
CA LYS A 217 18.59 20.72 -11.92
C LYS A 217 17.57 19.57 -11.86
N ARG A 218 16.37 19.81 -12.38
CA ARG A 218 15.35 18.78 -12.52
C ARG A 218 15.56 17.99 -13.81
N PRO A 219 15.21 16.68 -13.85
CA PRO A 219 15.24 15.93 -15.09
C PRO A 219 14.24 16.54 -16.09
N THR A 220 14.68 16.70 -17.35
CA THR A 220 13.89 17.29 -18.45
C THR A 220 13.20 16.25 -19.31
N PHE A 221 13.29 14.98 -18.96
CA PHE A 221 12.73 13.85 -19.69
C PHE A 221 11.74 13.05 -18.82
N LYS A 222 11.01 12.16 -19.46
CA LYS A 222 10.18 11.15 -18.79
C LYS A 222 10.76 9.76 -19.05
N PRO A 223 10.63 8.81 -18.09
CA PRO A 223 11.00 7.43 -18.35
C PRO A 223 10.23 6.86 -19.54
N ASN A 224 10.90 6.04 -20.33
CA ASN A 224 10.27 5.38 -21.47
C ASN A 224 9.29 4.29 -20.99
N TYR A 225 9.60 3.65 -19.87
CA TYR A 225 8.80 2.57 -19.31
C TYR A 225 8.54 2.81 -17.82
N ILE A 226 7.27 2.64 -17.43
CA ILE A 226 6.85 2.68 -16.03
C ILE A 226 6.30 1.29 -15.71
N LEU A 227 7.00 0.59 -14.83
CA LEU A 227 6.74 -0.79 -14.48
C LEU A 227 6.20 -0.89 -13.05
N PRO A 228 5.44 -1.95 -12.72
CA PRO A 228 4.74 -2.03 -11.43
C PRO A 228 5.67 -2.17 -10.22
N SER A 229 6.94 -2.59 -10.41
CA SER A 229 7.88 -2.82 -9.31
C SER A 229 9.34 -2.74 -9.77
N ILE A 230 10.25 -2.51 -8.82
CA ILE A 230 11.70 -2.53 -9.05
C ILE A 230 12.15 -3.93 -9.51
N ASN A 231 11.56 -5.00 -8.98
CA ASN A 231 11.84 -6.37 -9.43
C ASN A 231 11.49 -6.57 -10.91
N SER A 232 10.43 -5.94 -11.40
CA SER A 232 10.07 -5.95 -12.83
C SER A 232 11.09 -5.18 -13.66
N ILE A 233 11.60 -4.06 -13.15
CA ILE A 233 12.69 -3.29 -13.81
C ILE A 233 13.95 -4.16 -13.93
N ILE A 234 14.37 -4.81 -12.85
CA ILE A 234 15.57 -5.66 -12.84
C ILE A 234 15.43 -6.80 -13.86
N ARG A 235 14.28 -7.49 -13.90
CA ARG A 235 14.02 -8.55 -14.89
C ARG A 235 14.05 -8.06 -16.34
N CYS A 236 13.57 -6.86 -16.62
CA CYS A 236 13.67 -6.27 -17.94
C CYS A 236 15.14 -5.96 -18.28
N LEU A 237 15.86 -5.32 -17.37
CA LEU A 237 17.25 -4.93 -17.57
C LEU A 237 18.19 -6.13 -17.69
N SER A 238 17.90 -7.27 -17.05
CA SER A 238 18.74 -8.47 -17.18
C SER A 238 18.78 -9.03 -18.61
N ASN A 239 17.80 -8.70 -19.43
CA ASN A 239 17.71 -9.19 -20.82
C ASN A 239 17.85 -8.08 -21.88
N GLU A 240 17.72 -6.81 -21.50
CA GLU A 240 17.57 -5.69 -22.42
C GLU A 240 18.51 -4.52 -22.12
N ASN A 241 18.49 -3.53 -23.02
CA ASN A 241 19.19 -2.27 -22.86
C ASN A 241 18.35 -1.28 -22.03
N GLY A 242 19.02 -0.42 -21.28
CA GLY A 242 18.42 0.71 -20.61
C GLY A 242 19.03 0.99 -19.25
N LEU A 243 18.51 2.03 -18.60
CA LEU A 243 18.99 2.54 -17.34
C LEU A 243 17.84 2.63 -16.33
N ALA A 244 18.15 2.47 -15.04
CA ALA A 244 17.22 2.73 -13.96
C ALA A 244 17.93 3.31 -12.74
N LEU A 245 17.17 4.04 -11.91
CA LEU A 245 17.58 4.48 -10.58
C LEU A 245 16.81 3.68 -9.54
N VAL A 246 17.52 2.88 -8.77
CA VAL A 246 16.96 1.92 -7.80
C VAL A 246 17.73 1.95 -6.48
N PRO A 247 17.11 1.59 -5.35
CA PRO A 247 17.83 1.36 -4.11
C PRO A 247 18.82 0.20 -4.25
N ASP A 248 20.03 0.39 -3.77
CA ASP A 248 21.15 -0.55 -3.85
C ASP A 248 20.82 -1.93 -3.26
N PHE A 249 20.19 -1.96 -2.10
CA PHE A 249 19.84 -3.20 -1.42
C PHE A 249 18.86 -4.09 -2.21
N LEU A 250 17.99 -3.48 -3.06
CA LEU A 250 17.04 -4.22 -3.89
C LEU A 250 17.66 -4.83 -5.15
N CYS A 251 18.83 -4.37 -5.58
CA CYS A 251 19.50 -4.85 -6.78
C CYS A 251 20.82 -5.57 -6.50
N LYS A 252 21.20 -5.75 -5.25
CA LYS A 252 22.47 -6.32 -4.82
C LYS A 252 22.74 -7.71 -5.45
N ASP A 253 21.75 -8.60 -5.37
CA ASP A 253 21.88 -9.97 -5.88
C ASP A 253 22.00 -10.00 -7.41
N ALA A 254 21.21 -9.17 -8.09
CA ALA A 254 21.25 -9.04 -9.55
C ALA A 254 22.57 -8.44 -10.06
N ILE A 255 23.19 -7.56 -9.29
CA ILE A 255 24.54 -7.03 -9.58
C ILE A 255 25.57 -8.14 -9.35
N ALA A 256 25.50 -8.86 -8.22
CA ALA A 256 26.43 -9.93 -7.88
C ALA A 256 26.39 -11.09 -8.89
N SER A 257 25.21 -11.41 -9.42
CA SER A 257 25.02 -12.44 -10.46
C SER A 257 25.29 -11.93 -11.89
N ASN A 258 25.75 -10.69 -12.08
CA ASN A 258 25.98 -10.06 -13.38
C ASN A 258 24.72 -10.02 -14.29
N GLU A 259 23.54 -10.00 -13.72
CA GLU A 259 22.30 -9.83 -14.47
C GLU A 259 22.11 -8.38 -14.92
N ILE A 260 22.55 -7.42 -14.09
CA ILE A 260 22.60 -5.99 -14.38
C ILE A 260 23.95 -5.40 -13.98
N LYS A 261 24.26 -4.21 -14.47
CA LYS A 261 25.53 -3.52 -14.17
C LYS A 261 25.30 -2.36 -13.22
N LEU A 262 26.09 -2.27 -12.15
CA LEU A 262 26.20 -1.05 -11.36
C LEU A 262 27.04 -0.03 -12.12
N VAL A 263 26.50 1.12 -12.43
CA VAL A 263 27.17 2.18 -13.20
C VAL A 263 27.63 3.33 -12.30
N TRP A 264 26.78 3.76 -11.37
CA TRP A 264 27.11 4.88 -10.51
C TRP A 264 26.40 4.79 -9.16
N THR A 265 27.15 4.98 -8.07
CA THR A 265 26.57 5.12 -6.72
C THR A 265 26.10 6.55 -6.53
N GLY A 266 24.79 6.72 -6.36
CA GLY A 266 24.17 8.04 -6.35
C GLY A 266 23.95 8.62 -4.97
N THR A 267 22.69 8.90 -4.62
CA THR A 267 22.30 9.58 -3.38
C THR A 267 22.05 8.62 -2.24
N GLU A 268 22.61 8.92 -1.08
CA GLU A 268 22.30 8.19 0.17
C GLU A 268 21.06 8.80 0.86
N ASN A 269 20.17 7.95 1.34
CA ASN A 269 19.04 8.29 2.19
C ASN A 269 19.15 7.53 3.51
N THR A 270 18.71 8.16 4.59
CA THR A 270 18.54 7.47 5.87
C THR A 270 17.15 6.82 5.90
N LEU A 271 17.07 5.56 6.30
CA LEU A 271 15.83 4.85 6.54
C LEU A 271 15.42 4.98 8.00
N TYR A 272 14.15 5.20 8.23
CA TYR A 272 13.56 5.41 9.54
C TYR A 272 12.48 4.38 9.82
N PHE A 273 12.43 3.94 11.06
CA PHE A 273 11.22 3.43 11.67
C PHE A 273 10.38 4.61 12.13
N ALA A 274 9.24 4.81 11.52
CA ALA A 274 8.21 5.72 12.01
C ALA A 274 7.18 4.90 12.79
N SER A 275 7.03 5.17 14.08
CA SER A 275 6.10 4.45 14.96
C SER A 275 5.37 5.41 15.87
N ARG A 276 4.18 5.00 16.34
CA ARG A 276 3.44 5.79 17.34
C ARG A 276 4.07 5.65 18.72
N THR A 277 3.88 6.69 19.55
CA THR A 277 4.38 6.70 20.95
C THR A 277 3.53 5.84 21.89
N ASP A 278 2.25 5.59 21.56
CA ASP A 278 1.24 4.92 22.37
C ASP A 278 1.02 3.44 21.99
N LEU A 279 2.02 2.79 21.42
CA LEU A 279 1.97 1.40 20.97
C LEU A 279 1.71 0.38 22.07
N LYS A 280 0.81 -0.57 21.80
CA LYS A 280 0.48 -1.69 22.70
C LYS A 280 1.48 -2.84 22.60
N TYR A 281 1.93 -3.18 21.40
CA TYR A 281 2.72 -4.39 21.10
C TYR A 281 4.21 -4.08 20.93
N LYS A 282 4.83 -3.56 21.98
CA LYS A 282 6.24 -3.13 21.97
C LYS A 282 7.24 -4.26 21.73
N LYS A 283 6.96 -5.48 22.21
CA LYS A 283 7.83 -6.65 22.03
C LYS A 283 7.83 -7.10 20.57
N GLU A 284 6.67 -7.24 19.98
CA GLU A 284 6.48 -7.64 18.59
C GLU A 284 7.07 -6.61 17.63
N LEU A 285 6.91 -5.32 17.95
CA LEU A 285 7.54 -4.24 17.23
C LEU A 285 9.07 -4.35 17.26
N ALA A 286 9.66 -4.61 18.42
CA ALA A 286 11.10 -4.78 18.56
C ALA A 286 11.63 -5.94 17.72
N ILE A 287 10.91 -7.08 17.69
CA ILE A 287 11.27 -8.24 16.86
C ILE A 287 11.33 -7.83 15.37
N LEU A 288 10.32 -7.10 14.86
CA LEU A 288 10.34 -6.62 13.48
C LEU A 288 11.49 -5.66 13.23
N GLN A 289 11.74 -4.72 14.14
CA GLN A 289 12.86 -3.78 14.02
C GLN A 289 14.21 -4.51 13.97
N ASP A 290 14.41 -5.52 14.80
CA ASP A 290 15.63 -6.34 14.82
C ASP A 290 15.83 -7.10 13.51
N ILE A 291 14.75 -7.63 12.90
CA ILE A 291 14.81 -8.26 11.59
C ILE A 291 15.34 -7.25 10.56
N PHE A 292 14.78 -6.03 10.49
CA PHE A 292 15.24 -5.01 9.57
C PHE A 292 16.71 -4.63 9.80
N ILE A 293 17.08 -4.39 11.06
CA ILE A 293 18.46 -4.01 11.43
C ILE A 293 19.44 -5.11 11.02
N SER A 294 19.10 -6.37 11.26
CA SER A 294 19.98 -7.51 10.95
C SER A 294 20.20 -7.70 9.45
N LYS A 295 19.13 -7.54 8.65
CA LYS A 295 19.15 -7.76 7.18
C LYS A 295 19.72 -6.57 6.40
N MET A 296 19.61 -5.37 6.94
CA MET A 296 20.07 -4.14 6.28
C MET A 296 21.41 -3.62 6.82
N LYS A 297 22.16 -4.42 7.57
CA LYS A 297 23.54 -4.05 7.93
C LYS A 297 24.38 -3.92 6.65
N PRO A 298 25.17 -2.85 6.49
CA PRO A 298 26.11 -2.77 5.40
C PRO A 298 27.04 -3.97 5.48
N SER A 299 27.20 -4.68 4.35
CA SER A 299 28.27 -5.69 4.23
C SER A 299 29.58 -4.94 4.27
N HIS A 300 30.40 -5.18 5.28
CA HIS A 300 31.77 -4.67 5.37
C HIS A 300 32.62 -5.21 4.24
#